data_41354760615d6b0eb7765b336c97e219
#
_entry.id   41354760615d6b0eb7765b336c97e219
#
_cell.length_a   1.000
_cell.length_b   1.000
_cell.length_c   1.000
_cell.angle_alpha   90.00
_cell.angle_beta   90.00
_cell.angle_gamma   90.00
#
_symmetry.space_group_name_H-M   'P 1'
#
loop_
_entity.id
_entity.type
_entity.pdbx_description
1 polymer ?
#
loop_
_entity_poly.entity_id
_entity_poly.type
_entity_poly.pdbx_seq_one_letter_code
_entity_poly.pdbx_strand_id
1 'polypeptide(L)' 'MEKSEIKAARERAGYSVRVFSELAGCSPSTLQDIESGRKIPRVDTLRRIADALGCTMDSLWPSAKK' A
#
# COMPACT_ATOMS: atom_id res chain seq x y z
N MET A 1 -13.90 -10.82 2.28
CA MET A 1 -12.66 -10.43 2.65
C MET A 1 -11.97 -9.51 1.70
N GLU A 2 -11.48 -8.47 2.20
CA GLU A 2 -10.86 -7.46 1.40
C GLU A 2 -9.47 -7.85 1.01
N LYS A 3 -9.10 -7.69 -0.23
CA LYS A 3 -7.78 -7.89 -0.64
C LYS A 3 -7.22 -6.58 -1.03
N SER A 4 -6.04 -6.29 -0.56
CA SER A 4 -5.37 -5.07 -0.93
C SER A 4 -4.85 -5.20 -2.35
N GLU A 5 -4.99 -4.16 -3.12
CA GLU A 5 -4.40 -4.12 -4.44
C GLU A 5 -2.98 -3.59 -4.41
N ILE A 6 -2.48 -3.27 -3.22
CA ILE A 6 -1.18 -2.63 -3.08
C ILE A 6 -0.06 -3.54 -3.56
N LYS A 7 -0.12 -4.81 -3.17
CA LYS A 7 0.94 -5.74 -3.56
C LYS A 7 1.00 -5.88 -5.07
N ALA A 8 -0.14 -6.06 -5.71
CA ALA A 8 -0.19 -6.23 -7.15
C ALA A 8 0.31 -4.98 -7.87
N ALA A 9 -0.10 -3.81 -7.39
CA ALA A 9 0.33 -2.57 -8.00
C ALA A 9 1.83 -2.34 -7.79
N ARG A 10 2.34 -2.69 -6.61
CA ARG A 10 3.76 -2.57 -6.33
C ARG A 10 4.57 -3.45 -7.29
N GLU A 11 4.12 -4.66 -7.46
CA GLU A 11 4.83 -5.62 -8.32
C GLU A 11 4.78 -5.17 -9.78
N ARG A 12 3.67 -4.65 -10.22
CA ARG A 12 3.56 -4.14 -11.58
C ARG A 12 4.48 -2.96 -11.81
N ALA A 13 4.71 -2.16 -10.77
CA ALA A 13 5.60 -1.02 -10.88
C ALA A 13 7.07 -1.39 -10.73
N GLY A 14 7.34 -2.64 -10.33
CA GLY A 14 8.71 -3.12 -10.22
C GLY A 14 9.41 -2.76 -8.92
N TYR A 15 8.68 -2.40 -7.88
CA TYR A 15 9.28 -2.05 -6.60
C TYR A 15 9.43 -3.27 -5.69
N SER A 16 10.59 -3.36 -5.03
CA SER A 16 10.77 -4.36 -3.98
C SER A 16 10.03 -3.88 -2.74
N VAL A 17 9.80 -4.79 -1.79
CA VAL A 17 9.19 -4.43 -0.53
C VAL A 17 10.02 -3.37 0.19
N ARG A 18 11.33 -3.54 0.21
CA ARG A 18 12.21 -2.61 0.90
C ARG A 18 12.12 -1.20 0.33
N VAL A 19 12.26 -1.08 -0.97
CA VAL A 19 12.23 0.23 -1.60
C VAL A 19 10.86 0.85 -1.44
N PHE A 20 9.83 0.08 -1.64
CA PHE A 20 8.48 0.61 -1.56
C PHE A 20 8.11 1.02 -0.15
N SER A 21 8.58 0.29 0.85
CA SER A 21 8.31 0.68 2.24
C SER A 21 8.93 2.03 2.55
N GLU A 22 10.08 2.34 1.97
CA GLU A 22 10.70 3.64 2.15
C GLU A 22 9.85 4.73 1.52
N LEU A 23 9.32 4.48 0.35
CA LEU A 23 8.45 5.44 -0.32
C LEU A 23 7.17 5.66 0.47
N ALA A 24 6.67 4.61 1.08
CA ALA A 24 5.44 4.69 1.86
C ALA A 24 5.66 5.27 3.25
N GLY A 25 6.91 5.37 3.68
CA GLY A 25 7.22 5.90 5.00
C GLY A 25 6.93 4.93 6.12
N CYS A 26 7.06 3.63 5.87
CA CYS A 26 6.83 2.62 6.90
C CYS A 26 7.91 1.55 6.81
N SER A 27 7.94 0.64 7.77
CA SER A 27 8.93 -0.43 7.75
C SER A 27 8.49 -1.51 6.77
N PRO A 28 9.42 -2.33 6.29
CA PRO A 28 9.05 -3.45 5.41
C PRO A 28 8.04 -4.41 6.05
N SER A 29 8.16 -4.65 7.35
CA SER A 29 7.22 -5.49 8.07
C SER A 29 5.83 -4.91 8.04
N THR A 30 5.72 -3.62 8.28
CA THR A 30 4.44 -2.93 8.25
C THR A 30 3.84 -3.00 6.86
N LEU A 31 4.66 -2.79 5.83
CA LEU A 31 4.16 -2.88 4.47
C LEU A 31 3.64 -4.27 4.15
N GLN A 32 4.35 -5.29 4.59
CA GLN A 32 3.90 -6.66 4.36
C GLN A 32 2.59 -6.95 5.08
N ASP A 33 2.41 -6.42 6.28
CA ASP A 33 1.15 -6.59 7.00
C ASP A 33 0.00 -5.89 6.27
N ILE A 34 0.27 -4.74 5.71
CA ILE A 34 -0.73 -4.03 4.93
C ILE A 34 -1.08 -4.81 3.69
N GLU A 35 -0.07 -5.34 3.00
CA GLU A 35 -0.30 -6.08 1.76
C GLU A 35 -1.05 -7.37 1.99
N SER A 36 -0.88 -7.98 3.15
CA SER A 36 -1.55 -9.23 3.45
C SER A 36 -2.93 -9.03 4.07
N GLY A 37 -3.29 -7.79 4.35
CA GLY A 37 -4.59 -7.49 4.93
C GLY A 37 -4.62 -7.56 6.44
N ARG A 38 -3.48 -7.81 7.10
CA ARG A 38 -3.42 -7.88 8.55
C ARG A 38 -3.51 -6.54 9.21
N LYS A 39 -3.12 -5.49 8.51
CA LYS A 39 -3.09 -4.15 9.06
C LYS A 39 -3.72 -3.19 8.08
N ILE A 40 -4.50 -2.26 8.58
CA ILE A 40 -5.09 -1.21 7.75
C ILE A 40 -4.14 -0.04 7.73
N PRO A 41 -3.75 0.45 6.56
CA PRO A 41 -2.80 1.56 6.51
C PRO A 41 -3.44 2.85 6.99
N ARG A 42 -2.63 3.71 7.58
CA ARG A 42 -3.07 5.04 7.95
C ARG A 42 -3.29 5.83 6.68
N VAL A 43 -4.11 6.86 6.78
CA VAL A 43 -4.42 7.70 5.63
C VAL A 43 -3.14 8.28 5.04
N ASP A 44 -2.22 8.77 5.87
CA ASP A 44 -0.96 9.32 5.40
C ASP A 44 -0.17 8.30 4.62
N THR A 45 -0.07 7.07 5.15
CA THR A 45 0.68 6.00 4.51
C THR A 45 0.04 5.63 3.18
N LEU A 46 -1.27 5.51 3.19
CA LEU A 46 -1.99 5.13 1.97
C LEU A 46 -1.83 6.21 0.90
N ARG A 47 -1.83 7.48 1.30
CA ARG A 47 -1.63 8.56 0.36
C ARG A 47 -0.25 8.49 -0.28
N ARG A 48 0.78 8.21 0.51
CA ARG A 48 2.13 8.08 -0.03
C ARG A 48 2.23 6.91 -0.98
N ILE A 49 1.58 5.80 -0.64
CA ILE A 49 1.54 4.63 -1.50
C ILE A 49 0.85 4.98 -2.82
N ALA A 50 -0.28 5.65 -2.74
CA ALA A 50 -1.03 6.01 -3.94
C ALA A 50 -0.22 6.95 -4.83
N ASP A 51 0.46 7.92 -4.22
CA ASP A 51 1.30 8.85 -4.97
C ASP A 51 2.44 8.11 -5.67
N ALA A 52 3.07 7.18 -4.98
CA ALA A 52 4.19 6.44 -5.54
C ALA A 52 3.75 5.57 -6.72
N LEU A 53 2.51 5.12 -6.70
CA LEU A 53 2.00 4.26 -7.75
C LEU A 53 1.20 5.00 -8.81
N GLY A 54 0.94 6.27 -8.59
CA GLY A 54 0.19 7.07 -9.54
C GLY A 54 -1.29 6.67 -9.62
N CYS A 55 -1.84 6.22 -8.49
CA CYS A 55 -3.24 5.79 -8.42
C CYS A 55 -3.97 6.52 -7.33
N THR A 56 -5.26 6.28 -7.21
CA THR A 56 -6.04 6.87 -6.14
C THR A 56 -6.02 5.95 -4.94
N MET A 57 -6.28 6.49 -3.77
CA MET A 57 -6.34 5.70 -2.55
C MET A 57 -7.49 4.70 -2.63
N ASP A 58 -8.59 5.09 -3.21
CA ASP A 58 -9.75 4.22 -3.37
C ASP A 58 -9.45 2.97 -4.18
N SER A 59 -8.64 3.09 -5.21
CA SER A 59 -8.34 1.95 -6.05
C SER A 59 -7.45 0.96 -5.34
N LEU A 60 -6.67 1.42 -4.36
CA LEU A 60 -5.75 0.55 -3.63
C LEU A 60 -6.37 -0.06 -2.40
N TRP A 61 -7.26 0.66 -1.74
CA TRP A 61 -7.86 0.16 -0.50
C TRP A 61 -9.29 0.68 -0.40
N PRO A 62 -10.21 0.06 -1.10
CA PRO A 62 -11.59 0.56 -1.15
C PRO A 62 -12.25 0.69 0.21
N SER A 63 -11.93 -0.17 1.15
CA SER A 63 -12.54 -0.09 2.46
C SER A 63 -12.07 1.07 3.30
N ALA A 64 -10.99 1.72 2.94
CA ALA A 64 -10.47 2.85 3.70
C ALA A 64 -11.36 4.06 3.58
N LYS A 65 -12.25 4.05 2.63
CA LYS A 65 -13.09 5.17 2.42
C LYS A 65 -14.19 5.31 3.40
N LYS A 66 -14.47 4.34 4.15
CA LYS A 66 -15.60 4.39 5.05
C LYS A 66 -15.51 5.51 6.07
#